data_1f03dca675f0628202392a330af3be60
#
_entry.id   1f03dca675f0628202392a330af3be60
#
_cell.length_a   1.000
_cell.length_b   1.000
_cell.length_c   1.000
_cell.angle_alpha   90.00
_cell.angle_beta   90.00
_cell.angle_gamma   90.00
#
_symmetry.space_group_name_H-M   'P 1'
#
loop_
_entity.id
_entity.type
_entity.pdbx_description
1 polymer ?
#
loop_
_entity_poly.entity_id
_entity_poly.type
_entity_poly.pdbx_seq_one_letter_code
_entity_poly.pdbx_strand_id
1 'polypeptide(L)'
;MSATDILYLYFAFGISRVISLALAGKFAKRTSQTLIAATLAVSIGLGISVVADSIIMFGIALVLMGFGFSIFFPLTLEIILSKTKKGISGKIIGAYETIFGLGWAIGPTIGGPITQSFGNETPYIIFAIIGVGITILAIIS
;
A
#
# COMPACT_ATOMS: atom_id res chain seq x y z
N MET A 1 22.80 7.20 -0.90
CA MET A 1 22.43 5.88 -0.31
C MET A 1 23.31 4.81 -0.94
N SER A 2 23.90 3.92 -0.13
CA SER A 2 24.66 2.78 -0.62
C SER A 2 23.72 1.64 -1.04
N ALA A 3 24.23 0.65 -1.79
CA ALA A 3 23.45 -0.57 -2.12
C ALA A 3 23.03 -1.34 -0.86
N THR A 4 23.86 -1.30 0.18
CA THR A 4 23.58 -1.92 1.47
C THR A 4 22.42 -1.24 2.19
N ASP A 5 22.32 0.10 2.12
CA ASP A 5 21.21 0.87 2.70
C ASP A 5 19.88 0.47 2.05
N ILE A 6 19.86 0.34 0.74
CA ILE A 6 18.69 -0.09 -0.02
C ILE A 6 18.27 -1.49 0.39
N LEU A 7 19.21 -2.41 0.57
CA LEU A 7 18.95 -3.77 1.04
C LEU A 7 18.27 -3.77 2.42
N TYR A 8 18.79 -3.01 3.39
CA TYR A 8 18.18 -2.92 4.72
C TYR A 8 16.77 -2.31 4.69
N LEU A 9 16.54 -1.33 3.84
CA LEU A 9 15.22 -0.72 3.66
C LEU A 9 14.20 -1.73 3.10
N TYR A 10 14.56 -2.48 2.07
CA TYR A 10 13.69 -3.53 1.52
C TYR A 10 13.47 -4.68 2.50
N PHE A 11 14.46 -5.01 3.31
CA PHE A 11 14.35 -6.03 4.35
C PHE A 11 13.37 -5.59 5.44
N ALA A 12 13.47 -4.35 5.92
CA ALA A 12 12.53 -3.77 6.88
C ALA A 12 11.09 -3.75 6.33
N PHE A 13 10.91 -3.34 5.06
CA PHE A 13 9.62 -3.42 4.37
C PHE A 13 9.08 -4.85 4.30
N GLY A 14 9.91 -5.82 3.93
CA GLY A 14 9.55 -7.23 3.85
C GLY A 14 9.12 -7.81 5.20
N ILE A 15 9.88 -7.55 6.27
CA ILE A 15 9.53 -7.98 7.63
C ILE A 15 8.20 -7.38 8.06
N SER A 16 8.00 -6.07 7.86
CA SER A 16 6.73 -5.41 8.17
C SER A 16 5.56 -6.10 7.47
N ARG A 17 5.71 -6.46 6.20
CA ARG A 17 4.69 -7.19 5.44
C ARG A 17 4.37 -8.55 6.02
N VAL A 18 5.39 -9.34 6.35
CA VAL A 18 5.20 -10.69 6.92
C VAL A 18 4.46 -10.61 8.26
N ILE A 19 4.89 -9.72 9.16
CA ILE A 19 4.25 -9.51 10.46
C ILE A 19 2.79 -9.09 10.28
N SER A 20 2.54 -8.13 9.39
CA SER A 20 1.21 -7.61 9.12
C SER A 20 0.26 -8.67 8.56
N LEU A 21 0.72 -9.50 7.63
CA LEU A 21 -0.05 -10.63 7.10
C LEU A 21 -0.36 -11.67 8.18
N ALA A 22 0.61 -12.00 9.04
CA ALA A 22 0.39 -12.94 10.15
C ALA A 22 -0.65 -12.42 11.15
N LEU A 23 -0.77 -11.10 11.29
CA LEU A 23 -1.72 -10.45 12.17
C LEU A 23 -3.06 -10.11 11.49
N ALA A 24 -3.15 -10.18 10.16
CA ALA A 24 -4.32 -9.74 9.38
C ALA A 24 -5.61 -10.42 9.83
N GLY A 25 -5.59 -11.71 10.19
CA GLY A 25 -6.74 -12.42 10.70
C GLY A 25 -7.32 -11.85 12.02
N LYS A 26 -6.48 -11.21 12.84
CA LYS A 26 -6.95 -10.53 14.07
C LYS A 26 -7.68 -9.22 13.75
N PHE A 27 -7.33 -8.58 12.65
CA PHE A 27 -7.91 -7.31 12.21
C PHE A 27 -9.19 -7.49 11.37
N ALA A 28 -9.43 -8.67 10.83
CA ALA A 28 -10.60 -8.98 10.00
C ALA A 28 -11.95 -8.72 10.70
N LYS A 29 -11.99 -8.77 12.04
CA LYS A 29 -13.22 -8.50 12.81
C LYS A 29 -13.75 -7.06 12.69
N ARG A 30 -12.92 -6.10 12.27
CA ARG A 30 -13.29 -4.70 12.10
C ARG A 30 -12.83 -4.19 10.74
N THR A 31 -13.26 -4.86 9.69
CA THR A 31 -12.76 -4.71 8.32
C THR A 31 -12.71 -3.25 7.84
N SER A 32 -13.79 -2.47 8.04
CA SER A 32 -13.84 -1.06 7.61
C SER A 32 -12.80 -0.19 8.35
N GLN A 33 -12.73 -0.30 9.67
CA GLN A 33 -11.76 0.47 10.46
C GLN A 33 -10.32 0.08 10.14
N THR A 34 -10.09 -1.20 9.87
CA THR A 34 -8.77 -1.71 9.50
C THR A 34 -8.35 -1.24 8.11
N LEU A 35 -9.28 -1.16 7.15
CA LEU A 35 -9.01 -0.58 5.83
C LEU A 35 -8.65 0.91 5.93
N ILE A 36 -9.39 1.68 6.72
CA ILE A 36 -9.08 3.10 6.98
C ILE A 36 -7.68 3.23 7.59
N ALA A 37 -7.36 2.42 8.60
CA ALA A 37 -6.03 2.43 9.21
C ALA A 37 -4.92 2.03 8.23
N ALA A 38 -5.18 1.06 7.35
CA ALA A 38 -4.23 0.61 6.34
C ALA A 38 -3.96 1.70 5.28
N THR A 39 -5.01 2.36 4.77
CA THR A 39 -4.87 3.46 3.80
C THR A 39 -4.18 4.67 4.43
N LEU A 40 -4.50 5.00 5.69
CA LEU A 40 -3.82 6.05 6.43
C LEU A 40 -2.33 5.74 6.62
N ALA A 41 -1.98 4.50 7.01
CA ALA A 41 -0.59 4.09 7.18
C ALA A 41 0.21 4.25 5.89
N VAL A 42 -0.36 3.86 4.73
CA VAL A 42 0.28 4.07 3.42
C VAL A 42 0.44 5.56 3.12
N SER A 43 -0.60 6.36 3.30
CA SER A 43 -0.57 7.80 3.01
C SER A 43 0.44 8.54 3.88
N ILE A 44 0.51 8.20 5.17
CA ILE A 44 1.49 8.76 6.12
C ILE A 44 2.90 8.33 5.71
N GLY A 45 3.10 7.04 5.38
CA GLY A 45 4.39 6.54 4.90
C GLY A 45 4.87 7.27 3.64
N LEU A 46 3.99 7.49 2.67
CA LEU A 46 4.28 8.29 1.48
C LEU A 46 4.63 9.74 1.84
N GLY A 47 3.86 10.38 2.73
CA GLY A 47 4.15 11.73 3.21
C GLY A 47 5.50 11.86 3.91
N ILE A 48 5.85 10.89 4.76
CA ILE A 48 7.18 10.83 5.41
C ILE A 48 8.27 10.68 4.35
N SER A 49 8.04 9.89 3.29
CA SER A 49 9.03 9.69 2.22
C SER A 49 9.37 10.99 1.47
N VAL A 50 8.45 11.95 1.41
CA VAL A 50 8.68 13.28 0.78
C VAL A 50 9.70 14.12 1.56
N VAL A 51 9.64 14.04 2.90
CA VAL A 51 10.48 14.87 3.80
C VAL A 51 11.63 14.08 4.43
N ALA A 52 11.84 12.84 4.00
CA ALA A 52 12.83 11.95 4.57
C ALA A 52 14.24 12.30 4.08
N ASP A 53 15.08 12.81 4.97
CA ASP A 53 16.50 13.14 4.78
C ASP A 53 17.44 12.12 5.41
N SER A 54 16.91 11.12 6.11
CA SER A 54 17.70 10.05 6.70
C SER A 54 17.18 8.66 6.33
N ILE A 55 18.10 7.68 6.33
CA ILE A 55 17.75 6.27 6.08
C ILE A 55 16.75 5.73 7.09
N ILE A 56 16.82 6.19 8.34
CA ILE A 56 15.91 5.79 9.41
C ILE A 56 14.49 6.28 9.10
N MET A 57 14.36 7.52 8.69
CA MET A 57 13.08 8.13 8.32
C MET A 57 12.45 7.41 7.13
N PHE A 58 13.25 7.10 6.11
CA PHE A 58 12.82 6.27 4.97
C PHE A 58 12.43 4.86 5.40
N GLY A 59 13.15 4.27 6.35
CA GLY A 59 12.83 2.96 6.94
C GLY A 59 11.47 2.96 7.64
N ILE A 60 11.18 3.97 8.44
CA ILE A 60 9.87 4.14 9.10
C ILE A 60 8.75 4.27 8.06
N ALA A 61 8.96 5.07 7.02
CA ALA A 61 8.01 5.22 5.92
C ALA A 61 7.70 3.88 5.24
N LEU A 62 8.74 3.10 4.93
CA LEU A 62 8.59 1.79 4.29
C LEU A 62 7.90 0.76 5.20
N VAL A 63 8.17 0.79 6.50
CA VAL A 63 7.47 -0.08 7.48
C VAL A 63 5.98 0.24 7.51
N LEU A 64 5.59 1.50 7.54
CA LEU A 64 4.19 1.94 7.49
C LEU A 64 3.51 1.53 6.19
N MET A 65 4.18 1.73 5.06
CA MET A 65 3.67 1.30 3.76
C MET A 65 3.54 -0.22 3.68
N GLY A 66 4.54 -0.97 4.17
CA GLY A 66 4.51 -2.42 4.21
C GLY A 66 3.33 -2.96 5.03
N PHE A 67 3.07 -2.35 6.19
CA PHE A 67 1.91 -2.67 7.02
C PHE A 67 0.60 -2.43 6.27
N GLY A 68 0.41 -1.23 5.73
CA GLY A 68 -0.82 -0.86 5.04
C GLY A 68 -1.12 -1.72 3.82
N PHE A 69 -0.13 -1.91 2.94
CA PHE A 69 -0.30 -2.76 1.75
C PHE A 69 -0.63 -4.21 2.07
N SER A 70 -0.01 -4.78 3.11
CA SER A 70 -0.22 -6.18 3.47
C SER A 70 -1.59 -6.46 4.05
N ILE A 71 -2.19 -5.48 4.71
CA ILE A 71 -3.53 -5.59 5.26
C ILE A 71 -4.59 -5.26 4.22
N PHE A 72 -4.34 -4.26 3.40
CA PHE A 72 -5.29 -3.79 2.39
C PHE A 72 -5.71 -4.88 1.40
N PHE A 73 -4.74 -5.61 0.86
CA PHE A 73 -4.99 -6.62 -0.18
C PHE A 73 -5.95 -7.74 0.28
N PRO A 74 -5.69 -8.48 1.37
CA PRO A 74 -6.57 -9.57 1.79
C PRO A 74 -7.93 -9.08 2.28
N LEU A 75 -8.00 -7.95 2.96
CA LEU A 75 -9.28 -7.42 3.45
C LEU A 75 -10.18 -6.94 2.33
N THR A 76 -9.64 -6.29 1.32
CA THR A 76 -10.41 -5.85 0.15
C THR A 76 -10.95 -7.05 -0.60
N LEU A 77 -10.13 -8.07 -0.78
CA LEU A 77 -10.54 -9.32 -1.43
C LEU A 77 -11.64 -10.04 -0.61
N GLU A 78 -11.53 -10.07 0.71
CA GLU A 78 -12.55 -10.64 1.59
C GLU A 78 -13.90 -9.92 1.45
N ILE A 79 -13.91 -8.58 1.44
CA ILE A 79 -15.14 -7.80 1.24
C ILE A 79 -15.78 -8.13 -0.12
N ILE A 80 -14.98 -8.18 -1.17
CA ILE A 80 -15.46 -8.48 -2.51
C ILE A 80 -16.07 -9.89 -2.55
N LEU A 81 -15.37 -10.86 -1.99
CA LEU A 81 -15.81 -12.25 -1.99
C LEU A 81 -17.04 -12.47 -1.11
N SER A 82 -17.17 -11.76 0.00
CA SER A 82 -18.35 -11.87 0.88
C SER A 82 -19.66 -11.44 0.19
N LYS A 83 -19.57 -10.54 -0.79
CA LYS A 83 -20.68 -10.05 -1.61
C LYS A 83 -20.88 -10.85 -2.91
N THR A 84 -20.03 -11.83 -3.17
CA THR A 84 -20.00 -12.58 -4.43
C THR A 84 -20.82 -13.87 -4.35
N LYS A 85 -21.59 -14.17 -5.39
CA LYS A 85 -22.34 -15.43 -5.49
C LYS A 85 -21.37 -16.62 -5.61
N LYS A 86 -21.73 -17.73 -4.94
CA LYS A 86 -20.99 -19.01 -5.08
C LYS A 86 -20.90 -19.42 -6.55
N GLY A 87 -19.72 -19.86 -6.99
CA GLY A 87 -19.47 -20.33 -8.36
C GLY A 87 -18.74 -19.35 -9.28
N ILE A 88 -18.73 -18.03 -8.96
CA ILE A 88 -17.98 -17.04 -9.75
C ILE A 88 -16.77 -16.43 -9.03
N SER A 89 -16.51 -16.91 -7.82
CA SER A 89 -15.41 -16.40 -6.96
C SER A 89 -14.05 -16.44 -7.66
N GLY A 90 -13.74 -17.50 -8.42
CA GLY A 90 -12.49 -17.61 -9.17
C GLY A 90 -12.32 -16.53 -10.23
N LYS A 91 -13.39 -16.16 -10.95
CA LYS A 91 -13.35 -15.08 -11.95
C LYS A 91 -13.09 -13.73 -11.29
N ILE A 92 -13.69 -13.49 -10.13
CA ILE A 92 -13.54 -12.24 -9.39
C ILE A 92 -12.13 -12.12 -8.80
N ILE A 93 -11.60 -13.20 -8.23
CA ILE A 93 -10.21 -13.24 -7.77
C ILE A 93 -9.26 -12.93 -8.95
N GLY A 94 -9.43 -13.60 -10.09
CA GLY A 94 -8.61 -13.35 -11.26
C GLY A 94 -8.69 -11.91 -11.78
N ALA A 95 -9.88 -11.31 -11.80
CA ALA A 95 -10.04 -9.90 -12.18
C ALA A 95 -9.36 -8.95 -11.17
N TYR A 96 -9.51 -9.20 -9.88
CA TYR A 96 -8.87 -8.43 -8.82
C TYR A 96 -7.35 -8.50 -8.92
N GLU A 97 -6.79 -9.69 -9.06
CA GLU A 97 -5.35 -9.93 -9.25
C GLU A 97 -4.83 -9.25 -10.52
N THR A 98 -5.59 -9.28 -11.60
CA THR A 98 -5.23 -8.62 -12.86
C THR A 98 -5.15 -7.11 -12.69
N ILE A 99 -6.14 -6.47 -12.06
CA ILE A 99 -6.15 -5.02 -11.79
C ILE A 99 -4.97 -4.65 -10.90
N PHE A 100 -4.72 -5.45 -9.88
CA PHE A 100 -3.60 -5.22 -8.95
C PHE A 100 -2.25 -5.37 -9.66
N GLY A 101 -2.09 -6.41 -10.48
CA GLY A 101 -0.91 -6.65 -11.29
C GLY A 101 -0.65 -5.55 -12.33
N LEU A 102 -1.71 -5.04 -12.97
CA LEU A 102 -1.61 -3.87 -13.85
C LEU A 102 -1.10 -2.64 -13.11
N GLY A 103 -1.55 -2.39 -11.88
CA GLY A 103 -1.03 -1.31 -11.05
C GLY A 103 0.48 -1.44 -10.80
N TRP A 104 0.97 -2.64 -10.53
CA TRP A 104 2.39 -2.92 -10.36
C TRP A 104 3.21 -2.71 -11.64
N ALA A 105 2.65 -3.03 -12.80
CA ALA A 105 3.32 -2.85 -14.09
C ALA A 105 3.32 -1.37 -14.52
N ILE A 106 2.19 -0.70 -14.40
CA ILE A 106 1.99 0.68 -14.84
C ILE A 106 2.67 1.69 -13.89
N GLY A 107 2.68 1.39 -12.58
CA GLY A 107 3.23 2.27 -11.56
C GLY A 107 4.66 2.75 -11.88
N PRO A 108 5.65 1.89 -12.03
CA PRO A 108 7.01 2.26 -12.39
C PRO A 108 7.10 2.93 -13.77
N THR A 109 6.29 2.49 -14.73
CA THR A 109 6.28 3.01 -16.11
C THR A 109 5.85 4.48 -16.16
N ILE A 110 4.91 4.88 -15.32
CA ILE A 110 4.46 6.27 -15.20
C ILE A 110 5.33 7.03 -14.20
N GLY A 111 5.66 6.41 -13.07
CA GLY A 111 6.44 7.03 -12.00
C GLY A 111 7.84 7.44 -12.44
N GLY A 112 8.50 6.64 -13.27
CA GLY A 112 9.84 6.96 -13.78
C GLY A 112 9.92 8.29 -14.56
N PRO A 113 9.12 8.49 -15.61
CA PRO A 113 9.06 9.77 -16.32
C PRO A 113 8.64 10.96 -15.44
N ILE A 114 7.70 10.78 -14.52
CA ILE A 114 7.30 11.84 -13.59
C ILE A 114 8.49 12.23 -12.72
N THR A 115 9.21 11.26 -12.16
CA THR A 115 10.40 11.51 -11.35
C THR A 115 11.47 12.28 -12.14
N GLN A 116 11.70 11.91 -13.38
CA GLN A 116 12.68 12.60 -14.24
C GLN A 116 12.28 14.04 -14.59
N SER A 117 10.99 14.29 -14.77
CA SER A 117 10.50 15.61 -15.23
C SER A 117 10.22 16.59 -14.09
N PHE A 118 9.75 16.07 -12.93
CA PHE A 118 9.23 16.90 -11.84
C PHE A 118 9.96 16.68 -10.50
N GLY A 119 10.97 15.80 -10.46
CA GLY A 119 11.75 15.49 -9.26
C GLY A 119 11.31 14.23 -8.53
N ASN A 120 12.23 13.71 -7.70
CA ASN A 120 12.07 12.42 -7.02
C ASN A 120 10.90 12.35 -6.02
N GLU A 121 10.48 13.48 -5.50
CA GLU A 121 9.43 13.59 -4.48
C GLU A 121 8.02 13.57 -5.08
N THR A 122 7.89 13.96 -6.35
CA THR A 122 6.59 14.16 -7.00
C THR A 122 5.69 12.92 -6.99
N PRO A 123 6.16 11.70 -7.30
CA PRO A 123 5.32 10.50 -7.22
C PRO A 123 4.78 10.26 -5.81
N TYR A 124 5.60 10.48 -4.78
CA TYR A 124 5.18 10.28 -3.39
C TYR A 124 4.09 11.27 -2.99
N ILE A 125 4.21 12.54 -3.40
CA ILE A 125 3.20 13.58 -3.15
C ILE A 125 1.87 13.20 -3.81
N ILE A 126 1.90 12.84 -5.10
CA ILE A 126 0.71 12.47 -5.84
C ILE A 126 -0.01 11.29 -5.16
N PHE A 127 0.72 10.23 -4.85
CA PHE A 127 0.13 9.05 -4.22
C PHE A 127 -0.31 9.30 -2.79
N ALA A 128 0.37 10.17 -2.03
CA ALA A 128 -0.07 10.58 -0.70
C ALA A 128 -1.42 11.31 -0.76
N ILE A 129 -1.59 12.24 -1.69
CA ILE A 129 -2.85 12.98 -1.90
C ILE A 129 -3.98 12.02 -2.29
N ILE A 130 -3.72 11.11 -3.23
CA ILE A 130 -4.70 10.10 -3.64
C ILE A 130 -5.09 9.21 -2.45
N GLY A 131 -4.12 8.77 -1.66
CA GLY A 131 -4.35 7.93 -0.49
C GLY A 131 -5.21 8.63 0.57
N VAL A 132 -4.94 9.90 0.85
CA VAL A 132 -5.79 10.73 1.74
C VAL A 132 -7.21 10.85 1.18
N GLY A 133 -7.36 11.11 -0.11
CA GLY A 133 -8.66 11.19 -0.77
C GLY A 133 -9.47 9.89 -0.63
N ILE A 134 -8.83 8.73 -0.87
CA ILE A 134 -9.45 7.42 -0.68
C ILE A 134 -9.85 7.20 0.78
N THR A 135 -9.00 7.62 1.72
CA THR A 135 -9.29 7.50 3.16
C THR A 135 -10.52 8.33 3.54
N ILE A 136 -10.62 9.57 3.07
CA ILE A 136 -11.78 10.43 3.31
C ILE A 136 -13.06 9.80 2.75
N LEU A 137 -13.01 9.29 1.52
CA LEU A 137 -14.15 8.59 0.91
C LEU A 137 -14.57 7.36 1.71
N ALA A 138 -13.60 6.60 2.24
CA ALA A 138 -13.88 5.42 3.07
C ALA A 138 -14.47 5.75 4.44
N ILE A 139 -14.26 6.96 4.96
CA ILE A 139 -14.85 7.41 6.24
C ILE A 139 -16.31 7.85 6.05
N ILE A 140 -16.62 8.44 4.89
CA ILE A 140 -17.93 9.01 4.60
C ILE A 140 -18.93 7.95 4.10
N SER A 141 -18.43 6.85 3.52
CA SER A 141 -19.23 5.74 2.99
C SER A 141 -19.59 4.71 4.07
#